data_419c7289286f36929432b3c5e99514c5
#
_entry.id   419c7289286f36929432b3c5e99514c5
#
_cell.length_a   1.000
_cell.length_b   1.000
_cell.length_c   1.000
_cell.angle_alpha   90.00
_cell.angle_beta   90.00
_cell.angle_gamma   90.00
#
_symmetry.space_group_name_H-M   'P 1'
#
loop_
_entity.id
_entity.type
_entity.pdbx_description
1 polymer ?
#
loop_
_entity_poly.entity_id
_entity_poly.type
_entity_poly.pdbx_seq_one_letter_code
_entity_poly.pdbx_strand_id
1 'polypeptide(L)'
;MTTRKMPNMDISWLVALEDEFKKPYMLNLRQFLIKEKSKSKIIFPPNEKTFSSLQLTPLTEVKLVIIGQDPYHGVGQANGLAFSVEKNTKIPPSLINIYKELAEDINLQPPNHGDLTFWAKQGVLLLNSVLTVVKGEPASHSDKGWEIFTDKVIEILNQEENIVFMLWGSYAQKKGSIIDASKHCVLKAPHPSPLSAHRGFFGSKHFSKANQYLTKQGKTPIKWTQEEINY
;
A
#
# COMPACT_ATOMS: atom_id res chain seq x y z
N MET A 1 10.34 -25.21 22.53
CA MET A 1 10.35 -23.75 22.27
C MET A 1 10.10 -23.57 20.78
N THR A 2 8.90 -23.16 20.37
CA THR A 2 8.59 -22.88 18.97
C THR A 2 9.35 -21.62 18.57
N THR A 3 10.37 -21.75 17.74
CA THR A 3 11.09 -20.63 17.13
C THR A 3 10.07 -19.68 16.50
N ARG A 4 9.98 -18.48 17.04
CA ARG A 4 9.08 -17.43 16.54
C ARG A 4 9.57 -17.04 15.15
N LYS A 5 8.91 -17.51 14.09
CA LYS A 5 9.28 -17.12 12.73
C LYS A 5 9.10 -15.60 12.60
N MET A 6 10.17 -14.89 12.29
CA MET A 6 10.13 -13.44 12.07
C MET A 6 9.22 -13.10 10.88
N PRO A 7 8.50 -11.97 10.92
CA PRO A 7 7.75 -11.48 9.77
C PRO A 7 8.67 -11.31 8.54
N ASN A 8 8.14 -11.62 7.36
CA ASN A 8 8.86 -11.42 6.10
C ASN A 8 8.75 -9.96 5.66
N MET A 9 9.65 -9.11 6.18
CA MET A 9 9.77 -7.69 5.82
C MET A 9 11.26 -7.28 5.82
N ASP A 10 11.55 -6.12 5.27
CA ASP A 10 12.91 -5.59 5.28
C ASP A 10 13.43 -5.34 6.71
N ILE A 11 14.72 -5.48 6.91
CA ILE A 11 15.36 -5.36 8.24
C ILE A 11 15.14 -3.97 8.86
N SER A 12 15.09 -2.91 8.06
CA SER A 12 14.84 -1.56 8.55
C SER A 12 13.49 -1.43 9.22
N TRP A 13 12.44 -2.08 8.67
CA TRP A 13 11.13 -2.17 9.29
C TRP A 13 11.08 -3.10 10.49
N LEU A 14 11.80 -4.24 10.45
CA LEU A 14 11.87 -5.16 11.59
C LEU A 14 12.42 -4.46 12.82
N VAL A 15 13.46 -3.66 12.66
CA VAL A 15 14.07 -2.88 13.76
C VAL A 15 13.10 -1.80 14.25
N ALA A 16 12.52 -1.02 13.33
CA ALA A 16 11.64 0.09 13.70
C ALA A 16 10.30 -0.36 14.33
N LEU A 17 9.84 -1.58 14.05
CA LEU A 17 8.56 -2.13 14.50
C LEU A 17 8.72 -3.27 15.53
N GLU A 18 9.92 -3.55 16.02
CA GLU A 18 10.18 -4.69 16.91
C GLU A 18 9.25 -4.71 18.13
N ASP A 19 9.05 -3.57 18.77
CA ASP A 19 8.23 -3.46 19.96
C ASP A 19 6.72 -3.60 19.67
N GLU A 20 6.28 -3.25 18.45
CA GLU A 20 4.87 -3.44 18.05
C GLU A 20 4.46 -4.91 18.10
N PHE A 21 5.35 -5.82 17.71
CA PHE A 21 5.07 -7.27 17.75
C PHE A 21 4.93 -7.86 19.15
N LYS A 22 5.31 -7.11 20.19
CA LYS A 22 5.19 -7.48 21.61
C LYS A 22 3.91 -6.94 22.25
N LYS A 23 3.25 -5.95 21.61
CA LYS A 23 2.07 -5.27 22.16
C LYS A 23 0.82 -6.17 22.23
N PRO A 24 -0.07 -5.96 23.19
CA PRO A 24 -1.27 -6.80 23.39
C PRO A 24 -2.14 -6.89 22.13
N TYR A 25 -2.33 -5.78 21.39
CA TYR A 25 -3.17 -5.79 20.20
C TYR A 25 -2.61 -6.71 19.09
N MET A 26 -1.28 -6.76 18.93
CA MET A 26 -0.63 -7.65 17.95
C MET A 26 -0.70 -9.12 18.38
N LEU A 27 -0.60 -9.38 19.67
CA LEU A 27 -0.78 -10.74 20.22
C LEU A 27 -2.23 -11.21 20.00
N ASN A 28 -3.22 -10.34 20.25
CA ASN A 28 -4.63 -10.61 20.01
C ASN A 28 -4.94 -10.82 18.52
N LEU A 29 -4.40 -9.96 17.64
CA LEU A 29 -4.51 -10.11 16.19
C LEU A 29 -3.94 -11.45 15.72
N ARG A 30 -2.77 -11.85 16.21
CA ARG A 30 -2.17 -13.14 15.89
C ARG A 30 -3.07 -14.31 16.30
N GLN A 31 -3.61 -14.28 17.52
CA GLN A 31 -4.54 -15.30 18.01
C GLN A 31 -5.82 -15.35 17.15
N PHE A 32 -6.36 -14.18 16.81
CA PHE A 32 -7.50 -14.06 15.91
C PHE A 32 -7.24 -14.73 14.56
N LEU A 33 -6.11 -14.41 13.89
CA LEU A 33 -5.75 -15.00 12.60
C LEU A 33 -5.53 -16.53 12.68
N ILE A 34 -4.96 -17.03 13.77
CA ILE A 34 -4.81 -18.47 14.01
C ILE A 34 -6.21 -19.13 14.13
N LYS A 35 -7.12 -18.49 14.87
CA LYS A 35 -8.50 -18.98 15.04
C LYS A 35 -9.27 -18.98 13.72
N GLU A 36 -9.12 -17.95 12.88
CA GLU A 36 -9.76 -17.92 11.56
C GLU A 36 -9.24 -19.05 10.64
N LYS A 37 -7.93 -19.32 10.67
CA LYS A 37 -7.33 -20.43 9.93
C LYS A 37 -7.80 -21.80 10.45
N SER A 38 -7.96 -21.97 11.77
CA SER A 38 -8.46 -23.24 12.35
C SER A 38 -9.90 -23.55 11.93
N LYS A 39 -10.68 -22.54 11.50
CA LYS A 39 -12.02 -22.69 10.93
C LYS A 39 -12.00 -22.97 9.42
N SER A 40 -10.84 -23.31 8.86
CA SER A 40 -10.65 -23.56 7.43
C SER A 40 -10.96 -22.36 6.52
N LYS A 41 -10.96 -21.13 7.08
CA LYS A 41 -11.12 -19.93 6.27
C LYS A 41 -9.88 -19.68 5.42
N ILE A 42 -10.10 -19.36 4.17
CA ILE A 42 -9.03 -18.91 3.25
C ILE A 42 -8.79 -17.43 3.47
N ILE A 43 -7.57 -17.06 3.83
CA ILE A 43 -7.16 -15.68 4.12
C ILE A 43 -6.23 -15.19 3.03
N PHE A 44 -6.47 -13.98 2.52
CA PHE A 44 -5.62 -13.29 1.55
C PHE A 44 -4.94 -12.06 2.18
N PRO A 45 -3.76 -11.68 1.65
CA PRO A 45 -2.90 -12.46 0.76
C PRO A 45 -2.38 -13.74 1.44
N PRO A 46 -1.69 -14.64 0.70
CA PRO A 46 -0.92 -15.73 1.30
C PRO A 46 0.02 -15.21 2.39
N ASN A 47 0.25 -16.04 3.42
CA ASN A 47 0.93 -15.59 4.64
C ASN A 47 2.31 -14.96 4.41
N GLU A 48 3.06 -15.48 3.44
CA GLU A 48 4.37 -14.97 3.02
C GLU A 48 4.30 -13.59 2.35
N LYS A 49 3.12 -13.20 1.86
CA LYS A 49 2.87 -11.91 1.20
C LYS A 49 2.18 -10.87 2.10
N THR A 50 1.86 -11.21 3.35
CA THR A 50 1.15 -10.29 4.27
C THR A 50 1.89 -8.95 4.44
N PHE A 51 3.21 -8.99 4.46
CA PHE A 51 4.07 -7.81 4.65
C PHE A 51 4.83 -7.41 3.37
N SER A 52 4.36 -7.80 2.18
CA SER A 52 5.07 -7.51 0.92
C SER A 52 5.37 -6.03 0.71
N SER A 53 4.49 -5.12 1.13
CA SER A 53 4.73 -3.68 1.05
C SER A 53 5.97 -3.25 1.84
N LEU A 54 6.12 -3.78 3.07
CA LEU A 54 7.27 -3.50 3.95
C LEU A 54 8.52 -4.32 3.58
N GLN A 55 8.36 -5.41 2.82
CA GLN A 55 9.46 -6.20 2.31
C GLN A 55 10.10 -5.57 1.08
N LEU A 56 9.26 -5.09 0.15
CA LEU A 56 9.70 -4.58 -1.15
C LEU A 56 10.13 -3.11 -1.11
N THR A 57 9.70 -2.39 -0.07
CA THR A 57 10.02 -0.97 0.12
C THR A 57 10.66 -0.79 1.50
N PRO A 58 12.00 -0.88 1.62
CA PRO A 58 12.72 -0.59 2.86
C PRO A 58 12.38 0.78 3.42
N LEU A 59 12.35 0.95 4.74
CA LEU A 59 12.03 2.23 5.40
C LEU A 59 12.89 3.37 4.87
N THR A 60 14.18 3.14 4.73
CA THR A 60 15.17 4.12 4.23
C THR A 60 14.99 4.50 2.76
N GLU A 61 14.26 3.71 2.00
CA GLU A 61 14.01 3.92 0.57
C GLU A 61 12.64 4.53 0.27
N VAL A 62 11.80 4.73 1.30
CA VAL A 62 10.45 5.27 1.10
C VAL A 62 10.51 6.71 0.58
N LYS A 63 9.98 6.93 -0.60
CA LYS A 63 9.83 8.25 -1.24
C LYS A 63 8.37 8.68 -1.33
N LEU A 64 7.48 7.71 -1.46
CA LEU A 64 6.06 7.94 -1.68
C LEU A 64 5.24 6.85 -1.00
N VAL A 65 4.09 7.24 -0.44
CA VAL A 65 3.13 6.34 0.21
C VAL A 65 1.78 6.46 -0.47
N ILE A 66 1.19 5.32 -0.83
CA ILE A 66 -0.20 5.22 -1.26
C ILE A 66 -0.93 4.33 -0.25
N ILE A 67 -2.02 4.84 0.34
CA ILE A 67 -2.77 4.12 1.38
C ILE A 67 -4.02 3.49 0.75
N GLY A 68 -4.09 2.15 0.83
CA GLY A 68 -5.28 1.37 0.53
C GLY A 68 -6.08 1.02 1.80
N GLN A 69 -7.23 0.39 1.64
CA GLN A 69 -8.08 -0.04 2.75
C GLN A 69 -7.73 -1.46 3.20
N ASP A 70 -8.10 -2.47 2.44
CA ASP A 70 -7.86 -3.88 2.68
C ASP A 70 -7.45 -4.60 1.38
N PRO A 71 -6.92 -5.83 1.45
CA PRO A 71 -6.53 -6.57 0.26
C PRO A 71 -7.74 -6.98 -0.59
N TYR A 72 -7.53 -7.22 -1.86
CA TYR A 72 -8.53 -7.89 -2.69
C TYR A 72 -8.83 -9.28 -2.14
N HIS A 73 -10.12 -9.63 -2.09
CA HIS A 73 -10.62 -10.87 -1.47
C HIS A 73 -10.91 -12.01 -2.45
N GLY A 74 -10.59 -11.84 -3.73
CA GLY A 74 -10.71 -12.87 -4.77
C GLY A 74 -9.46 -13.75 -4.83
N VAL A 75 -9.67 -14.99 -5.30
CA VAL A 75 -8.58 -15.97 -5.48
C VAL A 75 -7.55 -15.43 -6.48
N GLY A 76 -6.26 -15.50 -6.12
CA GLY A 76 -5.15 -15.09 -7.00
C GLY A 76 -5.03 -13.58 -7.21
N GLN A 77 -5.77 -12.74 -6.46
CA GLN A 77 -5.70 -11.28 -6.62
C GLN A 77 -4.61 -10.65 -5.75
N ALA A 78 -4.77 -10.75 -4.43
CA ALA A 78 -3.92 -10.01 -3.49
C ALA A 78 -2.46 -10.50 -3.47
N ASN A 79 -1.53 -9.60 -3.71
CA ASN A 79 -0.08 -9.83 -3.63
C ASN A 79 0.60 -9.09 -2.46
N GLY A 80 -0.20 -8.49 -1.54
CA GLY A 80 0.29 -7.79 -0.36
C GLY A 80 0.64 -6.32 -0.57
N LEU A 81 0.37 -5.77 -1.75
CA LEU A 81 0.51 -4.35 -2.09
C LEU A 81 -0.87 -3.72 -2.31
N ALA A 82 -1.08 -2.51 -1.79
CA ALA A 82 -2.32 -1.77 -2.01
C ALA A 82 -2.57 -1.51 -3.50
N PHE A 83 -3.83 -1.68 -3.95
CA PHE A 83 -4.27 -1.55 -5.35
C PHE A 83 -3.70 -2.55 -6.34
N SER A 84 -2.70 -3.34 -5.97
CA SER A 84 -1.98 -4.28 -6.82
C SER A 84 -2.62 -5.66 -6.80
N VAL A 85 -2.51 -6.36 -7.94
CA VAL A 85 -2.90 -7.78 -8.07
C VAL A 85 -1.77 -8.58 -8.69
N GLU A 86 -1.86 -9.91 -8.59
CA GLU A 86 -0.92 -10.81 -9.28
C GLU A 86 -0.94 -10.55 -10.80
N LYS A 87 0.23 -10.67 -11.44
CA LYS A 87 0.46 -10.28 -12.84
C LYS A 87 -0.55 -10.88 -13.83
N ASN A 88 -0.97 -12.13 -13.60
CA ASN A 88 -1.90 -12.85 -14.50
C ASN A 88 -3.38 -12.68 -14.10
N THR A 89 -3.69 -11.70 -13.27
CA THR A 89 -5.05 -11.43 -12.79
C THR A 89 -5.65 -10.25 -13.56
N LYS A 90 -6.96 -10.31 -13.81
CA LYS A 90 -7.69 -9.20 -14.40
C LYS A 90 -7.48 -7.92 -13.59
N ILE A 91 -7.12 -6.83 -14.24
CA ILE A 91 -6.91 -5.54 -13.60
C ILE A 91 -8.20 -5.05 -12.95
N PRO A 92 -8.19 -4.75 -11.62
CA PRO A 92 -9.38 -4.29 -10.92
C PRO A 92 -9.84 -2.89 -11.37
N PRO A 93 -11.15 -2.57 -11.23
CA PRO A 93 -11.70 -1.30 -11.71
C PRO A 93 -11.01 -0.05 -11.14
N SER A 94 -10.63 -0.06 -9.86
CA SER A 94 -9.91 1.06 -9.25
C SER A 94 -8.53 1.24 -9.88
N LEU A 95 -7.80 0.14 -10.14
CA LEU A 95 -6.49 0.21 -10.79
C LEU A 95 -6.59 0.63 -12.27
N ILE A 96 -7.66 0.23 -12.97
CA ILE A 96 -7.95 0.75 -14.32
C ILE A 96 -8.06 2.28 -14.30
N ASN A 97 -8.75 2.84 -13.29
CA ASN A 97 -8.89 4.29 -13.17
C ASN A 97 -7.58 4.98 -12.75
N ILE A 98 -6.77 4.33 -11.91
CA ILE A 98 -5.41 4.79 -11.57
C ILE A 98 -4.56 4.87 -12.86
N TYR A 99 -4.62 3.86 -13.71
CA TYR A 99 -3.89 3.82 -14.98
C TYR A 99 -4.40 4.84 -16.01
N LYS A 100 -5.72 5.11 -16.04
CA LYS A 100 -6.27 6.18 -16.88
C LYS A 100 -5.74 7.55 -16.47
N GLU A 101 -5.79 7.86 -15.18
CA GLU A 101 -5.24 9.12 -14.65
C GLU A 101 -3.74 9.22 -14.90
N LEU A 102 -2.99 8.13 -14.69
CA LEU A 102 -1.57 8.07 -14.97
C LEU A 102 -1.26 8.40 -16.45
N ALA A 103 -1.96 7.73 -17.37
CA ALA A 103 -1.75 7.93 -18.80
C ALA A 103 -2.03 9.38 -19.24
N GLU A 104 -3.08 10.00 -18.68
CA GLU A 104 -3.46 11.38 -18.99
C GLU A 104 -2.51 12.40 -18.35
N ASP A 105 -2.07 12.16 -17.11
CA ASP A 105 -1.20 13.08 -16.36
C ASP A 105 0.20 13.18 -16.94
N ILE A 106 0.80 12.05 -17.32
CA ILE A 106 2.20 12.00 -17.74
C ILE A 106 2.40 11.54 -19.21
N ASN A 107 1.32 11.36 -19.95
CA ASN A 107 1.32 10.96 -21.37
C ASN A 107 2.14 9.68 -21.66
N LEU A 108 2.01 8.68 -20.81
CA LEU A 108 2.67 7.38 -20.94
C LEU A 108 1.65 6.24 -20.92
N GLN A 109 1.93 5.19 -21.68
CA GLN A 109 1.08 3.99 -21.69
C GLN A 109 1.28 3.19 -20.38
N PRO A 110 0.20 2.89 -19.64
CA PRO A 110 0.29 2.05 -18.46
C PRO A 110 0.58 0.58 -18.85
N PRO A 111 1.10 -0.22 -17.91
CA PRO A 111 1.32 -1.64 -18.14
C PRO A 111 -0.01 -2.37 -18.39
N ASN A 112 0.07 -3.50 -19.14
CA ASN A 112 -1.08 -4.35 -19.44
C ASN A 112 -1.43 -5.36 -18.32
N HIS A 113 -0.81 -5.24 -17.16
CA HIS A 113 -1.03 -6.08 -15.98
C HIS A 113 -1.25 -5.22 -14.73
N GLY A 114 -1.79 -5.84 -13.65
CA GLY A 114 -2.09 -5.14 -12.41
C GLY A 114 -1.05 -5.27 -11.30
N ASP A 115 0.15 -5.78 -11.60
CA ASP A 115 1.23 -5.93 -10.62
C ASP A 115 2.04 -4.64 -10.50
N LEU A 116 1.98 -4.02 -9.31
CA LEU A 116 2.67 -2.77 -8.98
C LEU A 116 4.02 -2.98 -8.26
N THR A 117 4.56 -4.19 -8.27
CA THR A 117 5.88 -4.50 -7.66
C THR A 117 6.98 -3.57 -8.18
N PHE A 118 6.89 -3.15 -9.44
CA PHE A 118 7.85 -2.20 -10.03
C PHE A 118 7.83 -0.83 -9.32
N TRP A 119 6.67 -0.35 -8.90
CA TRP A 119 6.56 0.88 -8.11
C TRP A 119 7.16 0.68 -6.71
N ALA A 120 6.80 -0.43 -6.04
CA ALA A 120 7.29 -0.72 -4.70
C ALA A 120 8.83 -0.73 -4.63
N LYS A 121 9.49 -1.36 -5.61
CA LYS A 121 10.95 -1.42 -5.70
C LYS A 121 11.65 -0.08 -5.96
N GLN A 122 10.90 0.96 -6.26
CA GLN A 122 11.43 2.33 -6.45
C GLN A 122 11.22 3.24 -5.23
N GLY A 123 10.65 2.71 -4.15
CA GLY A 123 10.36 3.47 -2.94
C GLY A 123 8.91 3.94 -2.84
N VAL A 124 7.98 3.34 -3.59
CA VAL A 124 6.54 3.57 -3.43
C VAL A 124 5.97 2.56 -2.45
N LEU A 125 5.74 2.96 -1.21
CA LEU A 125 5.09 2.12 -0.20
C LEU A 125 3.59 2.02 -0.48
N LEU A 126 3.17 0.87 -1.00
CA LEU A 126 1.77 0.53 -1.31
C LEU A 126 1.15 -0.16 -0.09
N LEU A 127 0.68 0.62 0.89
CA LEU A 127 0.28 0.13 2.21
C LEU A 127 -1.25 0.05 2.33
N ASN A 128 -1.79 -1.16 2.56
CA ASN A 128 -3.17 -1.29 3.03
C ASN A 128 -3.25 -1.03 4.54
N SER A 129 -4.35 -0.44 4.99
CA SER A 129 -4.60 -0.23 6.42
C SER A 129 -4.85 -1.54 7.17
N VAL A 130 -5.53 -2.48 6.51
CA VAL A 130 -5.76 -3.85 6.98
C VAL A 130 -4.98 -4.78 6.07
N LEU A 131 -4.11 -5.62 6.62
CA LEU A 131 -3.17 -6.40 5.79
C LEU A 131 -3.69 -7.77 5.41
N THR A 132 -4.84 -8.20 5.93
CA THR A 132 -5.43 -9.51 5.60
C THR A 132 -6.95 -9.42 5.48
N VAL A 133 -7.54 -10.36 4.72
CA VAL A 133 -8.99 -10.44 4.50
C VAL A 133 -9.40 -11.90 4.28
N VAL A 134 -10.62 -12.28 4.65
CA VAL A 134 -11.17 -13.60 4.32
C VAL A 134 -11.65 -13.62 2.87
N LYS A 135 -11.43 -14.74 2.17
CA LYS A 135 -11.92 -14.96 0.81
C LYS A 135 -13.41 -14.62 0.69
N GLY A 136 -13.77 -13.70 -0.22
CA GLY A 136 -15.14 -13.30 -0.50
C GLY A 136 -15.79 -12.37 0.54
N GLU A 137 -15.10 -12.05 1.65
CA GLU A 137 -15.65 -11.27 2.75
C GLU A 137 -14.86 -9.95 2.92
N PRO A 138 -15.16 -8.88 2.12
CA PRO A 138 -14.45 -7.61 2.25
C PRO A 138 -14.58 -7.04 3.68
N ALA A 139 -13.54 -6.36 4.16
CA ALA A 139 -13.42 -5.78 5.50
C ALA A 139 -13.55 -6.77 6.68
N SER A 140 -13.51 -8.08 6.45
CA SER A 140 -13.68 -9.12 7.49
C SER A 140 -12.65 -9.06 8.62
N HIS A 141 -11.48 -8.48 8.39
CA HIS A 141 -10.43 -8.30 9.38
C HIS A 141 -10.27 -6.85 9.86
N SER A 142 -11.23 -5.98 9.56
CA SER A 142 -11.28 -4.62 10.12
C SER A 142 -11.46 -4.66 11.63
N ASP A 143 -10.88 -3.68 12.33
CA ASP A 143 -10.94 -3.54 13.80
C ASP A 143 -10.36 -4.75 14.57
N LYS A 144 -9.43 -5.49 13.95
CA LYS A 144 -8.74 -6.62 14.61
C LYS A 144 -7.31 -6.29 15.05
N GLY A 145 -6.84 -5.06 14.76
CA GLY A 145 -5.53 -4.57 15.18
C GLY A 145 -4.57 -4.21 14.03
N TRP A 146 -4.93 -4.54 12.78
CA TRP A 146 -4.10 -4.14 11.64
C TRP A 146 -3.99 -2.63 11.50
N GLU A 147 -5.09 -1.91 11.75
CA GLU A 147 -5.14 -0.45 11.66
C GLU A 147 -4.16 0.21 12.61
N ILE A 148 -4.05 -0.31 13.86
CA ILE A 148 -3.10 0.18 14.87
C ILE A 148 -1.66 -0.04 14.40
N PHE A 149 -1.38 -1.23 13.86
CA PHE A 149 -0.05 -1.55 13.31
C PHE A 149 0.33 -0.63 12.16
N THR A 150 -0.58 -0.43 11.21
CA THR A 150 -0.31 0.42 10.03
C THR A 150 -0.36 1.91 10.37
N ASP A 151 -1.05 2.34 11.43
CA ASP A 151 -0.92 3.69 11.98
C ASP A 151 0.50 3.92 12.49
N LYS A 152 1.08 2.91 13.18
CA LYS A 152 2.47 3.00 13.63
C LYS A 152 3.47 3.10 12.47
N VAL A 153 3.23 2.39 11.38
CA VAL A 153 4.04 2.55 10.15
C VAL A 153 4.00 4.00 9.66
N ILE A 154 2.80 4.61 9.62
CA ILE A 154 2.65 6.01 9.20
C ILE A 154 3.29 6.97 10.20
N GLU A 155 3.18 6.74 11.51
CA GLU A 155 3.86 7.53 12.54
C GLU A 155 5.38 7.54 12.36
N ILE A 156 5.99 6.38 12.07
CA ILE A 156 7.43 6.27 11.80
C ILE A 156 7.79 7.11 10.59
N LEU A 157 7.05 6.97 9.49
CA LEU A 157 7.27 7.76 8.28
C LEU A 157 7.08 9.27 8.48
N ASN A 158 6.21 9.65 9.40
CA ASN A 158 5.97 11.06 9.74
C ASN A 158 7.13 11.70 10.55
N GLN A 159 8.09 10.89 11.02
CA GLN A 159 9.34 11.40 11.62
C GLN A 159 10.41 11.69 10.56
N GLU A 160 10.30 11.08 9.39
CA GLU A 160 11.16 11.34 8.24
C GLU A 160 10.84 12.69 7.59
N GLU A 161 11.52 13.00 6.48
CA GLU A 161 11.30 14.23 5.73
C GLU A 161 11.12 13.95 4.24
N ASN A 162 10.42 14.87 3.58
CA ASN A 162 10.34 14.89 2.12
C ASN A 162 9.77 13.60 1.50
N ILE A 163 8.71 13.05 2.13
CA ILE A 163 7.92 11.95 1.59
C ILE A 163 6.66 12.52 0.93
N VAL A 164 6.22 11.90 -0.17
CA VAL A 164 4.93 12.19 -0.79
C VAL A 164 3.87 11.23 -0.25
N PHE A 165 2.74 11.73 0.22
CA PHE A 165 1.59 10.92 0.63
C PHE A 165 0.44 11.16 -0.34
N MET A 166 0.03 10.13 -1.07
CA MET A 166 -1.16 10.13 -1.93
C MET A 166 -2.33 9.51 -1.17
N LEU A 167 -3.26 10.36 -0.74
CA LEU A 167 -4.40 9.99 0.09
C LEU A 167 -5.68 10.00 -0.75
N TRP A 168 -6.08 8.85 -1.24
CA TRP A 168 -7.22 8.67 -2.15
C TRP A 168 -8.46 8.19 -1.41
N GLY A 169 -9.47 9.06 -1.31
CA GLY A 169 -10.72 8.83 -0.60
C GLY A 169 -10.68 9.19 0.88
N SER A 170 -11.86 9.30 1.49
CA SER A 170 -12.03 9.74 2.88
C SER A 170 -11.31 8.85 3.90
N TYR A 171 -11.28 7.55 3.67
CA TYR A 171 -10.61 6.59 4.55
C TYR A 171 -9.10 6.86 4.62
N ALA A 172 -8.43 6.94 3.46
CA ALA A 172 -6.99 7.23 3.41
C ALA A 172 -6.68 8.63 3.97
N GLN A 173 -7.54 9.64 3.70
CA GLN A 173 -7.39 10.99 4.22
C GLN A 173 -7.54 11.05 5.74
N LYS A 174 -8.49 10.29 6.32
CA LYS A 174 -8.64 10.16 7.78
C LYS A 174 -7.40 9.52 8.39
N LYS A 175 -6.92 8.40 7.81
CA LYS A 175 -5.72 7.71 8.29
C LYS A 175 -4.46 8.59 8.19
N GLY A 176 -4.34 9.38 7.12
CA GLY A 176 -3.25 10.33 6.92
C GLY A 176 -3.41 11.67 7.64
N SER A 177 -4.40 11.84 8.53
CA SER A 177 -4.63 13.11 9.24
C SER A 177 -3.51 13.52 10.19
N ILE A 178 -2.69 12.57 10.61
CA ILE A 178 -1.53 12.78 11.50
C ILE A 178 -0.27 13.26 10.74
N ILE A 179 -0.29 13.23 9.40
CA ILE A 179 0.88 13.54 8.58
C ILE A 179 1.17 15.04 8.64
N ASP A 180 2.39 15.38 8.98
CA ASP A 180 2.87 16.76 9.03
C ASP A 180 3.13 17.31 7.63
N ALA A 181 2.20 18.14 7.13
CA ALA A 181 2.30 18.76 5.82
C ALA A 181 3.43 19.82 5.71
N SER A 182 4.06 20.20 6.81
CA SER A 182 5.25 21.06 6.77
C SER A 182 6.52 20.29 6.40
N LYS A 183 6.55 18.97 6.69
CA LYS A 183 7.66 18.07 6.37
C LYS A 183 7.46 17.30 5.08
N HIS A 184 6.21 17.06 4.69
CA HIS A 184 5.84 16.13 3.63
C HIS A 184 4.94 16.77 2.57
N CYS A 185 4.91 16.21 1.37
CA CYS A 185 3.93 16.55 0.35
C CYS A 185 2.68 15.69 0.50
N VAL A 186 1.53 16.29 0.84
CA VAL A 186 0.27 15.56 1.03
C VAL A 186 -0.69 15.88 -0.13
N LEU A 187 -0.93 14.90 -0.99
CA LEU A 187 -1.81 14.99 -2.15
C LEU A 187 -3.14 14.26 -1.87
N LYS A 188 -4.25 14.98 -1.89
CA LYS A 188 -5.60 14.46 -1.59
C LYS A 188 -6.48 14.46 -2.83
N ALA A 189 -7.17 13.35 -3.08
CA ALA A 189 -8.20 13.22 -4.13
C ALA A 189 -9.33 12.29 -3.67
N PRO A 190 -10.49 12.27 -4.35
CA PRO A 190 -11.47 11.20 -4.21
C PRO A 190 -10.85 9.83 -4.50
N HIS A 191 -11.52 8.75 -4.04
CA HIS A 191 -11.05 7.39 -4.27
C HIS A 191 -11.13 7.01 -5.78
N PRO A 192 -10.16 6.26 -6.34
CA PRO A 192 -10.16 5.87 -7.75
C PRO A 192 -11.22 4.84 -8.16
N SER A 193 -12.11 4.42 -7.25
CA SER A 193 -13.21 3.52 -7.60
C SER A 193 -14.15 4.13 -8.67
N PRO A 194 -14.81 3.30 -9.50
CA PRO A 194 -15.80 3.80 -10.48
C PRO A 194 -16.88 4.68 -9.86
N LEU A 195 -17.19 4.50 -8.57
CA LEU A 195 -18.22 5.26 -7.86
C LEU A 195 -17.82 6.71 -7.54
N SER A 196 -16.51 7.03 -7.58
CA SER A 196 -15.98 8.33 -7.09
C SER A 196 -14.89 8.95 -7.97
N ALA A 197 -14.27 8.22 -8.87
CA ALA A 197 -13.13 8.73 -9.65
C ALA A 197 -13.45 10.00 -10.45
N HIS A 198 -14.66 10.10 -10.99
CA HIS A 198 -15.16 11.26 -11.74
C HIS A 198 -15.39 12.51 -10.87
N ARG A 199 -15.33 12.39 -9.53
CA ARG A 199 -15.54 13.50 -8.60
C ARG A 199 -14.25 14.28 -8.30
N GLY A 200 -13.18 14.06 -9.09
CA GLY A 200 -11.92 14.78 -8.94
C GLY A 200 -10.67 13.91 -8.69
N PHE A 201 -10.77 12.57 -8.84
CA PHE A 201 -9.59 11.73 -8.97
C PHE A 201 -8.97 11.92 -10.36
N PHE A 202 -9.78 11.87 -11.42
CA PHE A 202 -9.36 12.24 -12.76
C PHE A 202 -9.02 13.74 -12.82
N GLY A 203 -7.86 14.07 -13.39
CA GLY A 203 -7.32 15.41 -13.43
C GLY A 203 -6.61 15.86 -12.15
N SER A 204 -6.44 14.98 -11.16
CA SER A 204 -5.73 15.30 -9.91
C SER A 204 -4.23 15.56 -10.12
N LYS A 205 -3.64 14.97 -11.16
CA LYS A 205 -2.24 15.09 -11.57
C LYS A 205 -1.26 14.72 -10.44
N HIS A 206 -1.61 13.69 -9.69
CA HIS A 206 -0.81 13.29 -8.53
C HIS A 206 0.54 12.70 -8.92
N PHE A 207 0.64 12.03 -10.06
CA PHE A 207 1.87 11.37 -10.51
C PHE A 207 2.94 12.38 -10.92
N SER A 208 2.57 13.38 -11.73
CA SER A 208 3.47 14.47 -12.12
C SER A 208 3.82 15.36 -10.93
N LYS A 209 2.85 15.73 -10.08
CA LYS A 209 3.08 16.51 -8.87
C LYS A 209 4.03 15.82 -7.90
N ALA A 210 3.89 14.50 -7.71
CA ALA A 210 4.80 13.73 -6.87
C ALA A 210 6.23 13.78 -7.40
N ASN A 211 6.42 13.55 -8.70
CA ASN A 211 7.74 13.59 -9.30
C ASN A 211 8.36 15.00 -9.27
N GLN A 212 7.56 16.06 -9.48
CA GLN A 212 8.03 17.44 -9.32
C GLN A 212 8.52 17.71 -7.90
N TYR A 213 7.75 17.26 -6.88
CA TYR A 213 8.17 17.41 -5.49
C TYR A 213 9.45 16.63 -5.19
N LEU A 214 9.53 15.35 -5.57
CA LEU A 214 10.71 14.50 -5.34
C LEU A 214 11.96 15.12 -5.98
N THR A 215 11.85 15.57 -7.24
CA THR A 215 12.96 16.25 -7.93
C THR A 215 13.39 17.52 -7.21
N LYS A 216 12.44 18.35 -6.75
CA LYS A 216 12.73 19.57 -5.97
C LYS A 216 13.46 19.26 -4.66
N GLN A 217 13.23 18.09 -4.06
CA GLN A 217 13.89 17.63 -2.85
C GLN A 217 15.19 16.83 -3.12
N GLY A 218 15.69 16.83 -4.36
CA GLY A 218 16.90 16.10 -4.75
C GLY A 218 16.75 14.58 -4.76
N LYS A 219 15.51 14.07 -4.69
CA LYS A 219 15.20 12.64 -4.75
C LYS A 219 14.94 12.20 -6.20
N THR A 220 15.34 10.98 -6.54
CA THR A 220 15.05 10.39 -7.85
C THR A 220 13.54 10.27 -8.06
N PRO A 221 12.97 10.78 -9.18
CA PRO A 221 11.56 10.62 -9.50
C PRO A 221 11.19 9.15 -9.72
N ILE A 222 9.90 8.84 -9.58
CA ILE A 222 9.36 7.50 -9.82
C ILE A 222 9.15 7.30 -11.33
N LYS A 223 9.65 6.20 -11.84
CA LYS A 223 9.30 5.70 -13.17
C LYS A 223 7.96 4.98 -13.06
N TRP A 224 6.89 5.56 -13.57
CA TRP A 224 5.53 5.03 -13.41
C TRP A 224 5.20 3.90 -14.37
N THR A 225 5.94 3.80 -15.48
CA THR A 225 5.81 2.72 -16.47
C THR A 225 7.16 2.05 -16.70
N GLN A 226 7.15 0.77 -17.01
CA GLN A 226 8.31 0.08 -17.56
C GLN A 226 8.37 0.40 -19.05
N GLU A 227 9.51 0.87 -19.55
CA GLU A 227 9.76 0.84 -20.98
C GLU A 227 9.77 -0.64 -21.40
N GLU A 228 8.88 -1.04 -22.32
CA GLU A 228 9.01 -2.30 -22.99
C GLU A 228 10.30 -2.23 -23.80
N ILE A 229 11.33 -2.96 -23.37
CA ILE A 229 12.49 -3.21 -24.22
C ILE A 229 11.97 -4.13 -25.31
N ASN A 230 11.56 -3.56 -26.44
CA ASN A 230 11.29 -4.31 -27.67
C ASN A 230 12.62 -4.88 -28.14
N TYR A 231 12.83 -6.18 -27.89
CA TYR A 231 13.88 -6.96 -28.52
C TYR A 231 13.44 -7.41 -29.90
#